data_3d8a3dc92d81d862e9664c47e2bcec83
#
_entry.id   3d8a3dc92d81d862e9664c47e2bcec83
#
_cell.length_a   1.000
_cell.length_b   1.000
_cell.length_c   1.000
_cell.angle_alpha   90.00
_cell.angle_beta   90.00
_cell.angle_gamma   90.00
#
_symmetry.space_group_name_H-M   'P 1'
#
loop_
_entity.id
_entity.type
_entity.pdbx_description
1 polymer ?
#
loop_
_entity_poly.entity_id
_entity_poly.type
_entity_poly.pdbx_seq_one_letter_code
_entity_poly.pdbx_strand_id
1 'polypeptide(L)'
;IDESSQDSVGGDIQVDDCVETQRIAQAYNRTLARLRTLDESRQQFVSNVSHELKTPITSIRVLADSLIDQEDVPVELYREFMTDISAEIDRESQIIEDLLTLVRMDKANTELNISQVNINDMMEAILKRLRPLAMKRNVELVLESFRPVLADADEVKLSLAVTNLVENAIKYNVDNGWVRVSLNADHQFFYIK
;
A
#
# COMPACT_ATOMS: atom_id res chain seq x y z
N ILE A 1 -8.22 -22.19 -39.86
CA ILE A 1 -7.53 -23.17 -39.02
C ILE A 1 -6.11 -22.71 -38.93
N ASP A 2 -5.78 -21.84 -38.02
CA ASP A 2 -4.43 -21.75 -37.50
C ASP A 2 -4.45 -21.21 -36.10
N GLU A 3 -4.03 -22.07 -35.22
CA GLU A 3 -3.90 -21.88 -33.80
C GLU A 3 -2.64 -21.08 -33.47
N SER A 4 -2.76 -20.31 -32.40
CA SER A 4 -1.72 -20.02 -31.44
C SER A 4 -0.48 -19.26 -31.92
N SER A 5 -0.58 -17.95 -31.85
CA SER A 5 0.57 -17.13 -31.44
C SER A 5 0.46 -16.86 -29.94
N GLN A 6 0.84 -17.81 -29.12
CA GLN A 6 1.34 -17.52 -27.79
C GLN A 6 2.72 -16.87 -27.98
N ASP A 7 2.77 -15.55 -27.89
CA ASP A 7 4.01 -14.81 -27.77
C ASP A 7 4.73 -15.23 -26.48
N SER A 8 5.57 -16.25 -26.63
CA SER A 8 6.59 -16.55 -25.64
C SER A 8 7.63 -15.43 -25.73
N VAL A 9 7.62 -14.54 -24.76
CA VAL A 9 8.68 -13.55 -24.53
C VAL A 9 10.03 -14.27 -24.58
N GLY A 10 10.87 -13.87 -25.54
CA GLY A 10 12.07 -14.50 -26.01
C GLY A 10 12.98 -15.19 -24.99
N GLY A 11 13.52 -16.32 -25.39
CA GLY A 11 14.50 -17.08 -24.60
C GLY A 11 15.77 -16.28 -24.34
N ASP A 12 16.49 -16.65 -23.28
CA ASP A 12 17.78 -16.06 -22.93
C ASP A 12 18.81 -16.27 -24.10
N ILE A 13 19.54 -15.22 -24.44
CA ILE A 13 20.59 -15.28 -25.48
C ILE A 13 21.90 -15.69 -24.81
N GLN A 14 22.47 -16.81 -25.28
CA GLN A 14 23.86 -17.21 -24.99
C GLN A 14 24.73 -16.97 -26.20
N VAL A 15 25.82 -16.23 -26.02
CA VAL A 15 26.79 -15.93 -27.09
C VAL A 15 28.19 -16.11 -26.52
N ASP A 16 29.00 -16.96 -27.19
CA ASP A 16 30.29 -17.38 -26.69
C ASP A 16 31.52 -16.71 -27.37
N ASP A 17 31.33 -15.94 -28.45
CA ASP A 17 32.44 -15.63 -29.34
C ASP A 17 33.14 -14.26 -29.22
N CYS A 18 32.62 -13.31 -28.43
CA CYS A 18 33.27 -11.99 -28.27
C CYS A 18 32.87 -11.30 -26.97
N VAL A 19 33.80 -10.63 -26.29
CA VAL A 19 33.55 -9.91 -25.04
C VAL A 19 32.44 -8.85 -25.18
N GLU A 20 32.33 -8.22 -26.34
CA GLU A 20 31.33 -7.20 -26.62
C GLU A 20 29.95 -7.81 -26.81
N THR A 21 29.84 -8.94 -27.52
CA THR A 21 28.58 -9.68 -27.69
C THR A 21 28.10 -10.30 -26.39
N GLN A 22 29.00 -10.75 -25.53
CA GLN A 22 28.65 -11.21 -24.17
C GLN A 22 28.08 -10.10 -23.33
N ARG A 23 28.64 -8.87 -23.38
CA ARG A 23 28.08 -7.70 -22.64
C ARG A 23 26.68 -7.33 -23.14
N ILE A 24 26.46 -7.38 -24.44
CA ILE A 24 25.14 -7.12 -25.04
C ILE A 24 24.14 -8.20 -24.61
N ALA A 25 24.52 -9.46 -24.69
CA ALA A 25 23.67 -10.57 -24.24
C ALA A 25 23.32 -10.47 -22.73
N GLN A 26 24.30 -10.14 -21.89
CA GLN A 26 24.08 -9.92 -20.48
C GLN A 26 23.13 -8.73 -20.19
N ALA A 27 23.31 -7.60 -20.91
CA ALA A 27 22.43 -6.44 -20.77
C ALA A 27 20.99 -6.78 -21.22
N TYR A 28 20.85 -7.49 -22.33
CA TYR A 28 19.57 -7.97 -22.84
C TYR A 28 18.87 -8.91 -21.85
N ASN A 29 19.58 -9.94 -21.36
CA ASN A 29 19.04 -10.90 -20.42
C ASN A 29 18.63 -10.23 -19.08
N ARG A 30 19.40 -9.22 -18.60
CA ARG A 30 19.00 -8.40 -17.43
C ARG A 30 17.72 -7.63 -17.70
N THR A 31 17.57 -7.07 -18.90
CA THR A 31 16.37 -6.32 -19.28
C THR A 31 15.17 -7.25 -19.37
N LEU A 32 15.33 -8.43 -19.98
CA LEU A 32 14.28 -9.46 -20.03
C LEU A 32 13.87 -9.94 -18.64
N ALA A 33 14.83 -10.22 -17.76
CA ALA A 33 14.56 -10.62 -16.39
C ALA A 33 13.76 -9.53 -15.66
N ARG A 34 14.13 -8.26 -15.83
CA ARG A 34 13.42 -7.13 -15.24
C ARG A 34 11.99 -6.99 -15.79
N LEU A 35 11.80 -7.20 -17.10
CA LEU A 35 10.47 -7.17 -17.72
C LEU A 35 9.58 -8.31 -17.19
N ARG A 36 10.12 -9.52 -17.05
CA ARG A 36 9.40 -10.66 -16.47
C ARG A 36 8.97 -10.38 -15.03
N THR A 37 9.88 -9.87 -14.21
CA THR A 37 9.57 -9.50 -12.81
C THR A 37 8.49 -8.42 -12.73
N LEU A 38 8.53 -7.43 -13.63
CA LEU A 38 7.50 -6.39 -13.71
C LEU A 38 6.13 -6.96 -14.11
N ASP A 39 6.10 -7.86 -15.09
CA ASP A 39 4.86 -8.50 -15.54
C ASP A 39 4.26 -9.42 -14.47
N GLU A 40 5.10 -10.24 -13.83
CA GLU A 40 4.70 -11.07 -12.69
C GLU A 40 4.13 -10.22 -11.54
N SER A 41 4.82 -9.12 -11.19
CA SER A 41 4.36 -8.18 -10.16
C SER A 41 3.02 -7.56 -10.53
N ARG A 42 2.83 -7.18 -11.81
CA ARG A 42 1.57 -6.62 -12.31
C ARG A 42 0.43 -7.64 -12.26
N GLN A 43 0.68 -8.89 -12.67
CA GLN A 43 -0.32 -9.95 -12.61
C GLN A 43 -0.72 -10.26 -11.17
N GLN A 44 0.26 -10.33 -10.26
CA GLN A 44 0.02 -10.55 -8.84
C GLN A 44 -0.78 -9.40 -8.23
N PHE A 45 -0.45 -8.15 -8.60
CA PHE A 45 -1.21 -6.98 -8.17
C PHE A 45 -2.69 -7.08 -8.60
N VAL A 46 -2.96 -7.36 -9.86
CA VAL A 46 -4.34 -7.51 -10.39
C VAL A 46 -5.09 -8.65 -9.67
N SER A 47 -4.42 -9.78 -9.43
CA SER A 47 -4.99 -10.90 -8.68
C SER A 47 -5.34 -10.51 -7.25
N ASN A 48 -4.41 -9.87 -6.55
CA ASN A 48 -4.62 -9.43 -5.16
C ASN A 48 -5.77 -8.42 -5.07
N VAL A 49 -5.80 -7.42 -5.95
CA VAL A 49 -6.89 -6.44 -6.04
C VAL A 49 -8.23 -7.13 -6.24
N SER A 50 -8.28 -8.08 -7.18
CA SER A 50 -9.52 -8.82 -7.47
C SER A 50 -10.02 -9.62 -6.25
N HIS A 51 -9.11 -10.19 -5.47
CA HIS A 51 -9.45 -10.90 -4.24
C HIS A 51 -9.91 -9.95 -3.13
N GLU A 52 -9.21 -8.84 -2.92
CA GLU A 52 -9.55 -7.85 -1.90
C GLU A 52 -10.91 -7.16 -2.16
N LEU A 53 -11.27 -6.93 -3.43
CA LEU A 53 -12.57 -6.38 -3.82
C LEU A 53 -13.70 -7.43 -3.77
N LYS A 54 -13.42 -8.70 -4.06
CA LYS A 54 -14.43 -9.74 -4.09
C LYS A 54 -15.00 -10.08 -2.71
N THR A 55 -14.18 -10.04 -1.68
CA THR A 55 -14.56 -10.42 -0.32
C THR A 55 -15.67 -9.53 0.26
N PRO A 56 -15.51 -8.17 0.33
CA PRO A 56 -16.54 -7.29 0.85
C PRO A 56 -17.81 -7.31 -0.01
N ILE A 57 -17.69 -7.36 -1.34
CA ILE A 57 -18.85 -7.48 -2.24
C ILE A 57 -19.65 -8.75 -1.94
N THR A 58 -18.96 -9.87 -1.68
CA THR A 58 -19.63 -11.13 -1.31
C THR A 58 -20.33 -11.03 0.05
N SER A 59 -19.70 -10.38 1.04
CA SER A 59 -20.30 -10.10 2.35
C SER A 59 -21.58 -9.26 2.22
N ILE A 60 -21.51 -8.15 1.48
CA ILE A 60 -22.67 -7.28 1.23
C ILE A 60 -23.80 -8.08 0.58
N ARG A 61 -23.48 -8.91 -0.41
CA ARG A 61 -24.46 -9.73 -1.09
C ARG A 61 -25.13 -10.73 -0.15
N VAL A 62 -24.37 -11.44 0.66
CA VAL A 62 -24.92 -12.41 1.64
C VAL A 62 -25.84 -11.73 2.64
N LEU A 63 -25.44 -10.54 3.17
CA LEU A 63 -26.27 -9.76 4.08
C LEU A 63 -27.56 -9.29 3.40
N ALA A 64 -27.49 -8.80 2.17
CA ALA A 64 -28.65 -8.36 1.40
C ALA A 64 -29.59 -9.52 1.06
N ASP A 65 -29.06 -10.64 0.56
CA ASP A 65 -29.84 -11.84 0.25
C ASP A 65 -30.55 -12.36 1.50
N SER A 66 -29.88 -12.35 2.68
CA SER A 66 -30.48 -12.74 3.95
C SER A 66 -31.66 -11.87 4.38
N LEU A 67 -31.69 -10.60 3.99
CA LEU A 67 -32.83 -9.71 4.24
C LEU A 67 -33.97 -9.93 3.26
N ILE A 68 -33.65 -10.24 2.00
CA ILE A 68 -34.66 -10.44 0.94
C ILE A 68 -35.44 -11.75 1.15
N ASP A 69 -34.74 -12.78 1.65
CA ASP A 69 -35.34 -14.12 1.81
C ASP A 69 -36.24 -14.25 3.06
N GLN A 70 -36.34 -13.22 3.91
CA GLN A 70 -37.16 -13.23 5.13
C GLN A 70 -38.41 -12.37 4.94
N GLU A 71 -39.61 -12.97 5.13
CA GLU A 71 -40.91 -12.26 4.96
C GLU A 71 -41.22 -11.28 6.11
N ASP A 72 -40.75 -11.53 7.33
CA ASP A 72 -41.01 -10.71 8.52
C ASP A 72 -39.72 -10.42 9.31
N VAL A 73 -38.90 -9.49 8.80
CA VAL A 73 -37.65 -9.08 9.51
C VAL A 73 -37.99 -8.05 10.59
N PRO A 74 -37.65 -8.28 11.89
CA PRO A 74 -37.75 -7.26 12.93
C PRO A 74 -36.94 -6.01 12.55
N VAL A 75 -37.49 -4.83 12.88
CA VAL A 75 -36.87 -3.54 12.52
C VAL A 75 -35.45 -3.40 13.11
N GLU A 76 -35.23 -3.96 14.28
CA GLU A 76 -33.93 -3.97 14.95
C GLU A 76 -32.89 -4.77 14.12
N LEU A 77 -33.27 -5.95 13.67
CA LEU A 77 -32.41 -6.82 12.85
C LEU A 77 -32.15 -6.19 11.47
N TYR A 78 -33.18 -5.55 10.88
CA TYR A 78 -33.02 -4.79 9.64
C TYR A 78 -31.98 -3.66 9.78
N ARG A 79 -32.01 -2.94 10.91
CA ARG A 79 -31.03 -1.88 11.19
C ARG A 79 -29.62 -2.41 11.37
N GLU A 80 -29.47 -3.54 12.05
CA GLU A 80 -28.18 -4.21 12.22
C GLU A 80 -27.57 -4.57 10.87
N PHE A 81 -28.30 -5.29 10.03
CA PHE A 81 -27.85 -5.64 8.67
C PHE A 81 -27.50 -4.42 7.81
N MET A 82 -28.33 -3.36 7.87
CA MET A 82 -28.03 -2.13 7.12
C MET A 82 -26.77 -1.42 7.63
N THR A 83 -26.52 -1.49 8.93
CA THR A 83 -25.30 -0.93 9.55
C THR A 83 -24.06 -1.71 9.09
N ASP A 84 -24.16 -3.04 9.06
CA ASP A 84 -23.07 -3.91 8.60
C ASP A 84 -22.79 -3.73 7.10
N ILE A 85 -23.83 -3.63 6.28
CA ILE A 85 -23.69 -3.33 4.84
C ILE A 85 -23.03 -1.96 4.65
N SER A 86 -23.42 -0.95 5.41
CA SER A 86 -22.81 0.39 5.33
C SER A 86 -21.33 0.36 5.72
N ALA A 87 -20.98 -0.36 6.78
CA ALA A 87 -19.59 -0.52 7.20
C ALA A 87 -18.73 -1.23 6.15
N GLU A 88 -19.30 -2.22 5.44
CA GLU A 88 -18.59 -2.93 4.38
C GLU A 88 -18.42 -2.07 3.12
N ILE A 89 -19.40 -1.21 2.79
CA ILE A 89 -19.28 -0.21 1.71
C ILE A 89 -18.20 0.83 2.02
N ASP A 90 -18.11 1.29 3.28
CA ASP A 90 -17.08 2.24 3.69
C ASP A 90 -15.68 1.61 3.57
N ARG A 91 -15.56 0.33 3.94
CA ARG A 91 -14.32 -0.44 3.78
C ARG A 91 -13.92 -0.59 2.31
N GLU A 92 -14.87 -0.91 1.43
CA GLU A 92 -14.66 -1.03 -0.01
C GLU A 92 -14.18 0.30 -0.62
N SER A 93 -14.83 1.40 -0.21
CA SER A 93 -14.46 2.75 -0.64
C SER A 93 -13.00 3.07 -0.26
N GLN A 94 -12.57 2.70 0.95
CA GLN A 94 -11.19 2.89 1.39
C GLN A 94 -10.19 2.07 0.56
N ILE A 95 -10.51 0.81 0.24
CA ILE A 95 -9.68 -0.05 -0.62
C ILE A 95 -9.50 0.59 -2.00
N ILE A 96 -10.59 1.11 -2.59
CA ILE A 96 -10.55 1.78 -3.88
C ILE A 96 -9.67 3.04 -3.83
N GLU A 97 -9.78 3.86 -2.79
CA GLU A 97 -8.95 5.07 -2.62
C GLU A 97 -7.46 4.72 -2.46
N ASP A 98 -7.15 3.68 -1.70
CA ASP A 98 -5.78 3.19 -1.51
C ASP A 98 -5.19 2.70 -2.85
N LEU A 99 -5.98 1.96 -3.65
CA LEU A 99 -5.58 1.50 -4.99
C LEU A 99 -5.34 2.67 -5.95
N LEU A 100 -6.24 3.66 -5.97
CA LEU A 100 -6.08 4.85 -6.80
C LEU A 100 -4.83 5.65 -6.42
N THR A 101 -4.53 5.72 -5.13
CA THR A 101 -3.31 6.36 -4.62
C THR A 101 -2.07 5.64 -5.11
N LEU A 102 -2.06 4.31 -5.05
CA LEU A 102 -0.97 3.46 -5.53
C LEU A 102 -0.74 3.63 -7.04
N VAL A 103 -1.80 3.62 -7.85
CA VAL A 103 -1.72 3.85 -9.30
C VAL A 103 -1.21 5.26 -9.65
N ARG A 104 -1.63 6.28 -8.90
CA ARG A 104 -1.13 7.65 -9.08
C ARG A 104 0.34 7.78 -8.74
N MET A 105 0.79 7.10 -7.68
CA MET A 105 2.21 7.07 -7.29
C MET A 105 3.07 6.40 -8.35
N ASP A 106 2.60 5.32 -8.96
CA ASP A 106 3.32 4.60 -10.02
C ASP A 106 3.48 5.48 -11.28
N LYS A 107 2.45 6.23 -11.66
CA LYS A 107 2.52 7.21 -12.76
C LYS A 107 3.37 8.45 -12.44
N ALA A 108 3.37 8.90 -11.17
CA ALA A 108 4.16 10.04 -10.71
C ALA A 108 5.64 9.69 -10.47
N ASN A 109 6.08 8.50 -10.84
CA ASN A 109 7.44 8.00 -10.62
C ASN A 109 8.53 8.71 -11.45
N THR A 110 8.17 9.77 -12.19
CA THR A 110 9.11 10.47 -13.07
C THR A 110 9.78 11.69 -12.44
N GLU A 111 9.13 12.36 -11.45
CA GLU A 111 9.75 13.53 -10.80
C GLU A 111 9.39 13.57 -9.30
N LEU A 112 10.41 13.54 -8.46
CA LEU A 112 10.28 13.83 -7.03
C LEU A 112 10.24 15.35 -6.84
N ASN A 113 9.26 15.87 -6.11
CA ASN A 113 9.23 17.25 -5.69
C ASN A 113 10.08 17.45 -4.43
N ILE A 114 11.38 17.51 -4.63
CA ILE A 114 12.34 17.63 -3.53
C ILE A 114 12.37 19.07 -3.02
N SER A 115 12.13 19.22 -1.73
CA SER A 115 12.24 20.47 -0.99
C SER A 115 12.86 20.22 0.39
N GLN A 116 13.34 21.26 1.04
CA GLN A 116 13.82 21.17 2.39
C GLN A 116 12.64 21.00 3.37
N VAL A 117 12.59 19.88 4.06
CA VAL A 117 11.50 19.49 4.97
C VAL A 117 12.03 19.39 6.39
N ASN A 118 11.28 19.96 7.33
CA ASN A 118 11.50 19.70 8.75
C ASN A 118 10.81 18.36 9.10
N ILE A 119 11.63 17.32 9.27
CA ILE A 119 11.15 15.97 9.52
C ILE A 119 10.44 15.86 10.88
N ASN A 120 10.87 16.64 11.88
CA ASN A 120 10.22 16.64 13.19
C ASN A 120 8.78 17.17 13.11
N ASP A 121 8.57 18.31 12.46
CA ASP A 121 7.25 18.92 12.32
C ASP A 121 6.31 18.01 11.51
N MET A 122 6.84 17.40 10.44
CA MET A 122 6.10 16.41 9.65
C MET A 122 5.66 15.21 10.51
N MET A 123 6.57 14.66 11.33
CA MET A 123 6.29 13.51 12.20
C MET A 123 5.23 13.85 13.25
N GLU A 124 5.35 15.03 13.88
CA GLU A 124 4.36 15.51 14.86
C GLU A 124 2.96 15.66 14.23
N ALA A 125 2.89 16.23 13.02
CA ALA A 125 1.64 16.37 12.30
C ALA A 125 0.99 15.01 11.97
N ILE A 126 1.79 14.02 11.54
CA ILE A 126 1.32 12.66 11.26
C ILE A 126 0.77 12.02 12.55
N LEU A 127 1.55 12.02 13.62
CA LEU A 127 1.14 11.41 14.88
C LEU A 127 -0.10 12.10 15.48
N LYS A 128 -0.19 13.43 15.39
CA LYS A 128 -1.38 14.18 15.80
C LYS A 128 -2.63 13.72 15.03
N ARG A 129 -2.52 13.49 13.74
CA ARG A 129 -3.62 13.02 12.89
C ARG A 129 -4.03 11.58 13.24
N LEU A 130 -3.08 10.72 13.62
CA LEU A 130 -3.34 9.32 13.93
C LEU A 130 -3.74 9.06 15.38
N ARG A 131 -3.61 10.05 16.29
CA ARG A 131 -4.03 9.91 17.68
C ARG A 131 -5.46 9.40 17.89
N PRO A 132 -6.50 9.89 17.18
CA PRO A 132 -7.86 9.37 17.35
C PRO A 132 -7.98 7.87 17.02
N LEU A 133 -7.24 7.39 16.02
CA LEU A 133 -7.19 5.97 15.66
C LEU A 133 -6.52 5.15 16.76
N ALA A 134 -5.39 5.62 17.28
CA ALA A 134 -4.67 4.97 18.37
C ALA A 134 -5.51 4.91 19.65
N MET A 135 -6.21 5.99 19.98
CA MET A 135 -7.12 6.03 21.16
C MET A 135 -8.25 4.99 21.07
N LYS A 136 -8.85 4.79 19.88
CA LYS A 136 -9.87 3.76 19.66
C LYS A 136 -9.36 2.32 19.94
N ARG A 137 -8.05 2.12 19.80
CA ARG A 137 -7.36 0.82 20.00
C ARG A 137 -6.62 0.74 21.34
N ASN A 138 -6.73 1.76 22.20
CA ASN A 138 -5.96 1.89 23.44
C ASN A 138 -4.45 1.73 23.21
N VAL A 139 -3.92 2.26 22.09
CA VAL A 139 -2.50 2.23 21.73
C VAL A 139 -1.87 3.58 22.04
N GLU A 140 -0.78 3.58 22.81
CA GLU A 140 -0.01 4.78 23.11
C GLU A 140 0.93 5.13 21.93
N LEU A 141 0.91 6.42 21.50
CA LEU A 141 1.82 6.93 20.46
C LEU A 141 2.90 7.80 21.09
N VAL A 142 4.15 7.42 20.88
CA VAL A 142 5.32 8.14 21.41
C VAL A 142 6.24 8.55 20.27
N LEU A 143 6.62 9.84 20.24
CA LEU A 143 7.67 10.35 19.35
C LEU A 143 8.95 10.57 20.17
N GLU A 144 10.03 9.92 19.77
CA GLU A 144 11.36 10.14 20.32
C GLU A 144 12.24 10.83 19.28
N SER A 145 12.53 12.09 19.52
CA SER A 145 13.45 12.87 18.69
C SER A 145 14.41 13.66 19.57
N PHE A 146 15.69 13.54 19.29
CA PHE A 146 16.73 14.15 20.11
C PHE A 146 17.24 15.49 19.57
N ARG A 147 16.98 15.77 18.30
CA ARG A 147 17.43 17.00 17.64
C ARG A 147 16.55 17.32 16.43
N PRO A 148 16.49 18.61 16.00
CA PRO A 148 15.85 18.98 14.74
C PRO A 148 16.57 18.33 13.56
N VAL A 149 15.78 17.80 12.61
CA VAL A 149 16.26 17.18 11.39
C VAL A 149 15.64 17.89 10.18
N LEU A 150 16.49 18.54 9.39
CA LEU A 150 16.13 19.11 8.10
C LEU A 150 16.72 18.21 7.02
N ALA A 151 15.89 17.82 6.04
CA ALA A 151 16.33 16.95 4.95
C ALA A 151 15.66 17.36 3.64
N ASP A 152 16.36 17.11 2.53
CA ASP A 152 15.79 17.28 1.20
C ASP A 152 14.96 16.04 0.86
N ALA A 153 13.64 16.22 0.77
CA ALA A 153 12.69 15.13 0.54
C ALA A 153 11.45 15.62 -0.21
N ASP A 154 10.73 14.67 -0.80
CA ASP A 154 9.35 14.89 -1.22
C ASP A 154 8.45 14.70 0.00
N GLU A 155 8.02 15.83 0.58
CA GLU A 155 7.24 15.86 1.83
C GLU A 155 5.94 15.03 1.70
N VAL A 156 5.26 15.12 0.57
CA VAL A 156 3.97 14.43 0.34
C VAL A 156 4.19 12.92 0.32
N LYS A 157 5.16 12.46 -0.48
CA LYS A 157 5.45 11.02 -0.60
C LYS A 157 6.02 10.43 0.69
N LEU A 158 6.90 11.18 1.36
CA LEU A 158 7.48 10.75 2.64
C LEU A 158 6.40 10.71 3.74
N SER A 159 5.56 11.74 3.85
CA SER A 159 4.44 11.78 4.80
C SER A 159 3.47 10.62 4.58
N LEU A 160 3.16 10.29 3.32
CA LEU A 160 2.30 9.15 2.99
C LEU A 160 2.92 7.83 3.42
N ALA A 161 4.20 7.60 3.13
CA ALA A 161 4.91 6.39 3.51
C ALA A 161 4.94 6.20 5.03
N VAL A 162 5.29 7.26 5.76
CA VAL A 162 5.35 7.23 7.23
C VAL A 162 3.95 7.04 7.83
N THR A 163 2.93 7.72 7.29
CA THR A 163 1.54 7.55 7.73
C THR A 163 1.11 6.10 7.63
N ASN A 164 1.34 5.45 6.49
CA ASN A 164 0.96 4.05 6.27
C ASN A 164 1.66 3.10 7.25
N LEU A 165 2.96 3.33 7.51
CA LEU A 165 3.70 2.51 8.47
C LEU A 165 3.19 2.66 9.90
N VAL A 166 2.93 3.90 10.36
CA VAL A 166 2.41 4.16 11.71
C VAL A 166 0.98 3.66 11.85
N GLU A 167 0.14 3.85 10.83
CA GLU A 167 -1.23 3.34 10.82
C GLU A 167 -1.27 1.81 10.90
N ASN A 168 -0.42 1.12 10.14
CA ASN A 168 -0.26 -0.33 10.25
C ASN A 168 0.22 -0.76 11.63
N ALA A 169 1.19 -0.05 12.21
CA ALA A 169 1.66 -0.33 13.56
C ALA A 169 0.56 -0.18 14.62
N ILE A 170 -0.41 0.74 14.43
CA ILE A 170 -1.58 0.88 15.29
C ILE A 170 -2.59 -0.24 15.03
N LYS A 171 -2.91 -0.51 13.75
CA LYS A 171 -3.93 -1.50 13.36
C LYS A 171 -3.59 -2.92 13.80
N TYR A 172 -2.33 -3.31 13.69
CA TYR A 172 -1.84 -4.65 14.01
C TYR A 172 -1.22 -4.77 15.41
N ASN A 173 -1.41 -3.75 16.24
CA ASN A 173 -0.95 -3.76 17.63
C ASN A 173 -1.84 -4.65 18.52
N VAL A 174 -1.31 -4.98 19.69
CA VAL A 174 -2.08 -5.59 20.78
C VAL A 174 -2.87 -4.54 21.54
N ASP A 175 -3.95 -4.94 22.21
CA ASP A 175 -4.72 -4.04 23.08
C ASP A 175 -3.84 -3.50 24.21
N ASN A 176 -3.95 -2.21 24.50
CA ASN A 176 -3.10 -1.49 25.46
C ASN A 176 -1.61 -1.52 25.09
N GLY A 177 -1.31 -1.67 23.79
CA GLY A 177 0.06 -1.63 23.29
C GLY A 177 0.58 -0.21 23.12
N TRP A 178 1.77 -0.11 22.53
CA TRP A 178 2.37 1.17 22.21
C TRP A 178 3.03 1.14 20.82
N VAL A 179 3.11 2.32 20.18
CA VAL A 179 3.88 2.56 18.96
C VAL A 179 4.86 3.67 19.26
N ARG A 180 6.14 3.35 19.20
CA ARG A 180 7.21 4.29 19.36
C ARG A 180 7.83 4.61 18.02
N VAL A 181 7.82 5.88 17.66
CA VAL A 181 8.47 6.38 16.46
C VAL A 181 9.71 7.14 16.87
N SER A 182 10.88 6.66 16.47
CA SER A 182 12.14 7.33 16.78
C SER A 182 12.74 7.98 15.54
N LEU A 183 13.13 9.25 15.67
CA LEU A 183 13.81 10.02 14.63
C LEU A 183 15.26 10.28 15.04
N ASN A 184 16.17 9.77 14.25
CA ASN A 184 17.61 10.00 14.40
C ASN A 184 18.21 10.46 13.08
N ALA A 185 19.38 11.14 13.13
CA ALA A 185 20.11 11.51 11.93
C ALA A 185 21.63 11.42 12.19
N ASP A 186 22.38 11.12 11.15
CA ASP A 186 23.82 11.27 11.11
C ASP A 186 24.23 12.43 10.16
N HIS A 187 25.43 12.42 9.63
CA HIS A 187 25.93 13.45 8.73
C HIS A 187 25.38 13.36 7.31
N GLN A 188 24.80 12.25 6.92
CA GLN A 188 24.35 11.96 5.55
C GLN A 188 22.90 11.50 5.47
N PHE A 189 22.37 10.84 6.51
CA PHE A 189 21.06 10.21 6.49
C PHE A 189 20.26 10.54 7.75
N PHE A 190 18.97 10.53 7.62
CA PHE A 190 18.06 10.43 8.74
C PHE A 190 17.38 9.06 8.76
N TYR A 191 16.98 8.63 9.94
CA TYR A 191 16.42 7.31 10.21
C TYR A 191 15.13 7.47 10.98
N ILE A 192 14.05 6.91 10.44
CA ILE A 192 12.77 6.76 11.14
C ILE A 192 12.60 5.28 11.47
N LYS A 193 12.37 4.97 12.73
CA LYS A 193 12.13 3.61 13.21
C LYS A 193 10.82 3.53 13.96
#